data_297ea8cd36a111e992eb25ee553a7209
#
_entry.id   297ea8cd36a111e992eb25ee553a7209
#
_cell.length_a   1.000
_cell.length_b   1.000
_cell.length_c   1.000
_cell.angle_alpha   90.00
_cell.angle_beta   90.00
_cell.angle_gamma   90.00
#
_symmetry.space_group_name_H-M   'P 1'
#
loop_
_entity.id
_entity.type
_entity.pdbx_description
1 polymer ?
#
loop_
_entity_poly.entity_id
_entity_poly.type
_entity_poly.pdbx_seq_one_letter_code
_entity_poly.pdbx_strand_id
1 'polypeptide(L)'
;MFNIIFFVLITFISKESFEKQEYFPNDTTGYYDKTAETETLSFETADANSSEQIIREHLLDIFPIISDKEIDKIILTKTVTEKKTGSIDSLSAENISYVVSFDVPKNYLADTAKILWKLNLPEFQSRIYQLYNNKEIYIDTWPNVVGTNKDKTYTGNFQAYKIRNWPFYKDPDPAKASLPPTKPGPGNPLGLFVVHYDENSLRYFHGTNNPKVLNNQLRNLSHGCVRNDNDNIEKMKEFILKRVVKSKDLSGWLGSKKTLVYELEEIDKFPVQIVYKTYEVDNDATGKYIMLFNDIYNYKNSGNIKTDVNDISLITLSTVENIFNEYRETFGKEINDDALTMMIDYVINNGEEYQKYYISDLKEKFMINN
;
A
#
# COMPACT_ATOMS: atom_id res chain seq x y z
N MET A 1 8.78 -40.30 5.40
CA MET A 1 8.77 -39.00 4.70
C MET A 1 9.53 -38.03 5.58
N PHE A 2 10.83 -37.83 5.32
CA PHE A 2 11.66 -36.92 6.10
C PHE A 2 11.50 -35.52 5.50
N ASN A 3 10.94 -34.59 6.28
CA ASN A 3 11.01 -33.18 5.97
C ASN A 3 12.43 -32.70 6.23
N ILE A 4 13.19 -32.46 5.17
CA ILE A 4 14.49 -31.81 5.23
C ILE A 4 14.19 -30.31 5.36
N ILE A 5 14.31 -29.78 6.58
CA ILE A 5 14.33 -28.34 6.83
C ILE A 5 15.71 -27.85 6.37
N PHE A 6 15.77 -27.21 5.22
CA PHE A 6 16.95 -26.48 4.79
C PHE A 6 17.09 -25.20 5.61
N PHE A 7 18.05 -25.17 6.54
CA PHE A 7 18.55 -23.93 7.08
C PHE A 7 19.37 -23.22 5.99
N VAL A 8 18.80 -22.18 5.40
CA VAL A 8 19.56 -21.27 4.53
C VAL A 8 20.41 -20.40 5.45
N LEU A 9 21.71 -20.66 5.49
CA LEU A 9 22.67 -19.80 6.17
C LEU A 9 22.90 -18.57 5.28
N ILE A 10 22.21 -17.47 5.57
CA ILE A 10 22.43 -16.20 4.88
C ILE A 10 23.68 -15.57 5.45
N THR A 11 24.77 -15.59 4.71
CA THR A 11 26.01 -14.88 5.05
C THR A 11 25.94 -13.48 4.47
N PHE A 12 25.91 -12.47 5.34
CA PHE A 12 25.95 -11.07 4.94
C PHE A 12 27.35 -10.71 4.46
N ILE A 13 27.46 -10.33 3.19
CA ILE A 13 28.67 -9.71 2.65
C ILE A 13 28.29 -8.28 2.27
N SER A 14 28.64 -7.33 3.12
CA SER A 14 28.48 -5.91 2.80
C SER A 14 29.49 -5.50 1.74
N LYS A 15 29.02 -5.13 0.59
CA LYS A 15 29.81 -4.44 -0.42
C LYS A 15 29.14 -3.09 -0.68
N GLU A 16 29.73 -2.01 -0.22
CA GLU A 16 29.32 -0.66 -0.59
C GLU A 16 29.60 -0.47 -2.09
N SER A 17 28.57 -0.57 -2.90
CA SER A 17 28.62 -0.12 -4.28
C SER A 17 27.61 1.01 -4.47
N PHE A 18 28.15 2.21 -4.67
CA PHE A 18 27.36 3.36 -5.10
C PHE A 18 27.15 3.28 -6.61
N GLU A 19 26.05 2.69 -7.08
CA GLU A 19 25.55 2.92 -8.42
C GLU A 19 24.20 3.63 -8.36
N LYS A 20 24.13 4.79 -9.03
CA LYS A 20 22.90 5.53 -9.23
C LYS A 20 22.01 4.76 -10.22
N GLN A 21 21.04 4.02 -9.73
CA GLN A 21 19.99 3.49 -10.56
C GLN A 21 18.83 4.50 -10.57
N GLU A 22 18.55 5.11 -11.74
CA GLU A 22 17.38 5.98 -11.92
C GLU A 22 16.11 5.13 -11.89
N TYR A 23 15.36 5.29 -10.82
CA TYR A 23 14.08 4.66 -10.60
C TYR A 23 12.99 5.54 -11.19
N PHE A 24 12.33 5.09 -12.25
CA PHE A 24 11.09 5.70 -12.74
C PHE A 24 9.88 4.94 -12.17
N PRO A 25 9.12 5.52 -11.28
CA PRO A 25 7.85 4.92 -10.87
C PRO A 25 6.81 5.10 -11.98
N ASN A 26 6.36 4.02 -12.56
CA ASN A 26 5.07 3.98 -13.25
C ASN A 26 4.01 3.80 -12.18
N ASP A 27 3.35 4.84 -11.83
CA ASP A 27 2.31 5.07 -10.86
C ASP A 27 2.79 5.76 -9.60
N THR A 28 2.35 7.00 -9.53
CA THR A 28 2.04 7.79 -8.36
C THR A 28 3.04 8.79 -7.82
N THR A 29 2.47 9.93 -7.61
CA THR A 29 2.70 10.95 -6.58
C THR A 29 4.12 11.03 -6.03
N GLY A 30 4.81 11.94 -6.48
CA GLY A 30 5.89 12.83 -6.14
C GLY A 30 6.77 12.62 -4.90
N TYR A 31 6.88 11.43 -4.28
CA TYR A 31 7.76 11.23 -3.13
C TYR A 31 8.53 9.91 -3.21
N TYR A 32 9.37 9.79 -4.23
CA TYR A 32 10.40 8.76 -4.26
C TYR A 32 11.77 9.37 -4.02
N ASP A 33 12.40 8.96 -2.92
CA ASP A 33 13.84 9.13 -2.79
C ASP A 33 14.54 8.19 -3.77
N LYS A 34 15.15 8.76 -4.80
CA LYS A 34 15.80 8.03 -5.90
C LYS A 34 17.07 7.28 -5.51
N THR A 35 17.43 7.25 -4.21
CA THR A 35 18.63 6.61 -3.71
C THR A 35 18.30 5.73 -2.49
N ALA A 36 17.55 4.65 -2.70
CA ALA A 36 17.48 3.63 -1.67
C ALA A 36 18.86 2.95 -1.58
N GLU A 37 19.51 3.07 -0.42
CA GLU A 37 20.68 2.24 -0.14
C GLU A 37 20.27 0.78 -0.21
N THR A 38 21.02 -0.03 -0.95
CA THR A 38 20.78 -1.46 -1.08
C THR A 38 21.80 -2.26 -0.29
N GLU A 39 21.42 -3.49 0.04
CA GLU A 39 22.30 -4.51 0.60
C GLU A 39 22.22 -5.75 -0.28
N THR A 40 23.38 -6.34 -0.62
CA THR A 40 23.43 -7.55 -1.42
C THR A 40 23.26 -8.76 -0.50
N LEU A 41 22.18 -9.51 -0.72
CA LEU A 41 21.93 -10.80 -0.08
C LEU A 41 22.39 -11.94 -0.99
N SER A 42 22.83 -13.06 -0.38
CA SER A 42 23.26 -14.24 -1.12
C SER A 42 22.79 -15.53 -0.47
N PHE A 43 22.48 -16.53 -1.28
CA PHE A 43 22.18 -17.89 -0.83
C PHE A 43 22.75 -18.92 -1.80
N GLU A 44 22.89 -20.16 -1.34
CA GLU A 44 23.34 -21.28 -2.17
C GLU A 44 22.15 -22.21 -2.48
N THR A 45 22.03 -22.64 -3.73
CA THR A 45 20.99 -23.58 -4.18
C THR A 45 21.59 -24.67 -5.09
N ALA A 46 20.96 -25.84 -5.10
CA ALA A 46 21.33 -26.92 -6.02
C ALA A 46 20.75 -26.72 -7.43
N ASP A 47 19.72 -25.86 -7.58
CA ASP A 47 19.06 -25.58 -8.85
C ASP A 47 18.95 -24.06 -9.09
N ALA A 48 19.67 -23.58 -10.09
CA ALA A 48 19.66 -22.18 -10.49
C ALA A 48 18.26 -21.69 -10.93
N ASN A 49 17.41 -22.58 -11.48
CA ASN A 49 16.08 -22.23 -11.95
C ASN A 49 15.10 -21.94 -10.82
N SER A 50 15.34 -22.47 -9.61
CA SER A 50 14.53 -22.19 -8.43
C SER A 50 14.82 -20.83 -7.78
N SER A 51 15.88 -20.13 -8.22
CA SER A 51 16.39 -18.93 -7.57
C SER A 51 15.35 -17.80 -7.45
N GLU A 52 14.55 -17.55 -8.46
CA GLU A 52 13.52 -16.50 -8.46
C GLU A 52 12.42 -16.77 -7.44
N GLN A 53 11.99 -18.03 -7.37
CA GLN A 53 11.00 -18.45 -6.37
C GLN A 53 11.53 -18.29 -4.94
N ILE A 54 12.78 -18.66 -4.69
CA ILE A 54 13.43 -18.51 -3.39
C ILE A 54 13.54 -17.03 -3.01
N ILE A 55 13.96 -16.16 -3.93
CA ILE A 55 14.02 -14.71 -3.70
C ILE A 55 12.63 -14.17 -3.35
N ARG A 56 11.60 -14.51 -4.12
CA ARG A 56 10.22 -14.07 -3.89
C ARG A 56 9.71 -14.49 -2.53
N GLU A 57 9.87 -15.75 -2.16
CA GLU A 57 9.46 -16.29 -0.85
C GLU A 57 10.20 -15.60 0.29
N HIS A 58 11.50 -15.36 0.14
CA HIS A 58 12.29 -14.66 1.14
C HIS A 58 11.82 -13.20 1.31
N LEU A 59 11.61 -12.46 0.22
CA LEU A 59 11.13 -11.08 0.28
C LEU A 59 9.74 -10.98 0.92
N LEU A 60 8.82 -11.87 0.60
CA LEU A 60 7.50 -11.93 1.23
C LEU A 60 7.57 -12.30 2.72
N ASP A 61 8.55 -13.12 3.11
CA ASP A 61 8.74 -13.46 4.52
C ASP A 61 9.28 -12.27 5.33
N ILE A 62 10.27 -11.55 4.80
CA ILE A 62 10.86 -10.40 5.49
C ILE A 62 10.01 -9.13 5.41
N PHE A 63 9.22 -8.94 4.32
CA PHE A 63 8.40 -7.75 4.11
C PHE A 63 7.06 -8.08 3.44
N PRO A 64 6.09 -8.67 4.15
CA PRO A 64 4.87 -9.27 3.60
C PRO A 64 3.99 -8.34 2.73
N ILE A 65 4.08 -7.03 2.91
CA ILE A 65 3.32 -6.03 2.13
C ILE A 65 4.05 -5.52 0.88
N ILE A 66 5.23 -6.06 0.55
CA ILE A 66 5.96 -5.70 -0.67
C ILE A 66 5.11 -6.01 -1.91
N SER A 67 5.09 -5.09 -2.88
CA SER A 67 4.36 -5.32 -4.13
C SER A 67 5.07 -6.32 -5.04
N ASP A 68 4.30 -7.05 -5.87
CA ASP A 68 4.88 -7.95 -6.87
C ASP A 68 5.81 -7.21 -7.85
N LYS A 69 5.44 -5.98 -8.24
CA LYS A 69 6.26 -5.11 -9.09
C LYS A 69 7.62 -4.81 -8.48
N GLU A 70 7.67 -4.58 -7.17
CA GLU A 70 8.93 -4.33 -6.47
C GLU A 70 9.77 -5.59 -6.33
N ILE A 71 9.14 -6.73 -6.05
CA ILE A 71 9.80 -8.04 -6.05
C ILE A 71 10.44 -8.31 -7.42
N ASP A 72 9.71 -8.09 -8.51
CA ASP A 72 10.22 -8.33 -9.87
C ASP A 72 11.44 -7.45 -10.18
N LYS A 73 11.45 -6.18 -9.72
CA LYS A 73 12.62 -5.31 -9.85
C LYS A 73 13.84 -5.83 -9.07
N ILE A 74 13.64 -6.31 -7.84
CA ILE A 74 14.70 -6.91 -7.04
C ILE A 74 15.24 -8.17 -7.73
N ILE A 75 14.37 -9.01 -8.29
CA ILE A 75 14.75 -10.21 -9.04
C ILE A 75 15.62 -9.85 -10.25
N LEU A 76 15.41 -8.71 -10.91
CA LEU A 76 16.23 -8.26 -12.04
C LEU A 76 17.69 -7.95 -11.65
N THR A 77 18.00 -7.70 -10.37
CA THR A 77 19.37 -7.50 -9.88
C THR A 77 20.14 -8.83 -9.69
N LYS A 78 19.45 -9.97 -9.83
CA LYS A 78 19.98 -11.29 -9.55
C LYS A 78 21.21 -11.62 -10.40
N THR A 79 22.24 -12.14 -9.74
CA THR A 79 23.40 -12.78 -10.36
C THR A 79 23.51 -14.22 -9.89
N VAL A 80 23.93 -15.12 -10.76
CA VAL A 80 24.09 -16.55 -10.47
C VAL A 80 25.50 -16.98 -10.84
N THR A 81 26.21 -17.55 -9.87
CA THR A 81 27.58 -18.06 -10.06
C THR A 81 27.63 -19.56 -9.74
N GLU A 82 28.13 -20.36 -10.67
CA GLU A 82 28.33 -21.81 -10.45
C GLU A 82 29.48 -22.02 -9.48
N LYS A 83 29.26 -22.87 -8.47
CA LYS A 83 30.26 -23.29 -7.49
C LYS A 83 30.45 -24.79 -7.59
N LYS A 84 31.65 -25.20 -7.98
CA LYS A 84 32.04 -26.61 -8.04
C LYS A 84 32.77 -26.99 -6.76
N THR A 85 32.24 -27.96 -6.04
CA THR A 85 32.89 -28.55 -4.88
C THR A 85 33.33 -29.96 -5.26
N GLY A 86 34.61 -30.12 -5.64
CA GLY A 86 35.22 -31.40 -5.94
C GLY A 86 36.19 -31.84 -4.86
N SER A 87 36.09 -33.11 -4.45
CA SER A 87 37.15 -33.80 -3.70
C SER A 87 38.24 -34.16 -4.68
N ILE A 88 39.50 -33.97 -4.27
CA ILE A 88 40.70 -34.34 -5.05
C ILE A 88 40.81 -35.83 -5.31
N ASP A 89 39.96 -36.67 -4.70
CA ASP A 89 39.91 -38.11 -4.91
C ASP A 89 38.93 -38.51 -5.99
N SER A 90 39.42 -39.11 -7.01
CA SER A 90 38.90 -39.33 -8.38
C SER A 90 37.69 -40.29 -8.55
N LEU A 91 36.85 -40.46 -7.53
CA LEU A 91 35.69 -41.37 -7.59
C LEU A 91 34.36 -40.78 -7.12
N SER A 92 34.34 -39.53 -6.63
CA SER A 92 33.06 -38.86 -6.25
C SER A 92 32.62 -37.87 -7.30
N ALA A 93 31.33 -37.93 -7.67
CA ALA A 93 30.72 -36.97 -8.58
C ALA A 93 30.95 -35.55 -8.15
N GLU A 94 31.30 -34.64 -9.06
CA GLU A 94 31.36 -33.20 -8.79
C GLU A 94 29.99 -32.74 -8.31
N ASN A 95 29.91 -32.22 -7.11
CA ASN A 95 28.70 -31.57 -6.62
C ASN A 95 28.70 -30.11 -7.13
N ILE A 96 27.76 -29.83 -8.02
CA ILE A 96 27.53 -28.48 -8.54
C ILE A 96 26.47 -27.82 -7.66
N SER A 97 26.78 -26.64 -7.15
CA SER A 97 25.84 -25.72 -6.51
C SER A 97 25.93 -24.34 -7.16
N TYR A 98 24.96 -23.49 -6.90
CA TYR A 98 24.89 -22.15 -7.45
C TYR A 98 24.80 -21.14 -6.31
N VAL A 99 25.66 -20.14 -6.33
CA VAL A 99 25.55 -18.97 -5.44
C VAL A 99 24.73 -17.91 -6.18
N VAL A 100 23.60 -17.55 -5.58
CA VAL A 100 22.70 -16.51 -6.09
C VAL A 100 22.83 -15.29 -5.21
N SER A 101 23.10 -14.13 -5.82
CA SER A 101 23.17 -12.84 -5.13
C SER A 101 22.17 -11.89 -5.76
N PHE A 102 21.55 -11.00 -4.95
CA PHE A 102 20.58 -10.01 -5.39
C PHE A 102 20.58 -8.81 -4.42
N ASP A 103 20.19 -7.63 -4.91
CA ASP A 103 20.22 -6.40 -4.14
C ASP A 103 18.84 -6.09 -3.56
N VAL A 104 18.78 -5.82 -2.25
CA VAL A 104 17.55 -5.50 -1.52
C VAL A 104 17.66 -4.11 -0.91
N PRO A 105 16.68 -3.21 -1.11
CA PRO A 105 16.64 -1.94 -0.40
C PRO A 105 16.69 -2.11 1.13
N LYS A 106 17.59 -1.41 1.80
CA LYS A 106 17.83 -1.55 3.26
C LYS A 106 16.60 -1.31 4.12
N ASN A 107 15.66 -0.49 3.64
CA ASN A 107 14.40 -0.26 4.33
C ASN A 107 13.58 -1.54 4.54
N TYR A 108 13.66 -2.51 3.61
CA TYR A 108 12.98 -3.81 3.78
C TYR A 108 13.65 -4.71 4.81
N LEU A 109 14.93 -4.48 5.10
CA LEU A 109 15.72 -5.27 6.05
C LEU A 109 15.70 -4.72 7.49
N ALA A 110 15.13 -3.52 7.71
CA ALA A 110 15.08 -2.91 9.03
C ALA A 110 14.34 -3.80 10.05
N ASP A 111 14.88 -3.96 11.27
CA ASP A 111 14.29 -4.83 12.31
C ASP A 111 12.88 -4.44 12.71
N THR A 112 12.60 -3.15 12.70
CA THR A 112 11.28 -2.58 13.00
C THR A 112 10.83 -1.76 11.80
N ALA A 113 9.57 -1.92 11.40
CA ALA A 113 9.03 -1.11 10.33
C ALA A 113 7.74 -0.41 10.80
N LYS A 114 7.74 0.92 10.75
CA LYS A 114 6.52 1.71 10.89
C LYS A 114 5.95 2.00 9.52
N ILE A 115 4.62 2.03 9.42
CA ILE A 115 3.93 2.38 8.18
C ILE A 115 3.06 3.62 8.41
N LEU A 116 2.77 4.32 7.32
CA LEU A 116 1.66 5.25 7.19
C LEU A 116 0.65 4.60 6.24
N TRP A 117 -0.56 4.37 6.73
CA TRP A 117 -1.69 3.90 5.91
C TRP A 117 -2.53 5.10 5.50
N LYS A 118 -2.37 5.56 4.26
CA LYS A 118 -3.02 6.76 3.74
C LYS A 118 -4.16 6.38 2.79
N LEU A 119 -5.38 6.76 3.13
CA LEU A 119 -6.58 6.50 2.33
C LEU A 119 -7.12 7.81 1.73
N ASN A 120 -7.33 7.85 0.41
CA ASN A 120 -8.12 8.89 -0.22
C ASN A 120 -9.53 8.37 -0.49
N LEU A 121 -10.54 8.97 0.16
CA LEU A 121 -11.93 8.49 0.12
C LEU A 121 -12.56 8.54 -1.28
N PRO A 122 -12.50 9.67 -2.03
CA PRO A 122 -13.07 9.75 -3.37
C PRO A 122 -12.38 8.86 -4.41
N GLU A 123 -11.11 8.57 -4.21
CA GLU A 123 -10.33 7.69 -5.08
C GLU A 123 -10.61 6.20 -4.81
N PHE A 124 -11.08 5.88 -3.59
CA PHE A 124 -11.28 4.52 -3.12
C PHE A 124 -9.98 3.70 -3.08
N GLN A 125 -8.86 4.34 -2.74
CA GLN A 125 -7.56 3.67 -2.67
C GLN A 125 -6.79 4.10 -1.44
N SER A 126 -6.13 3.11 -0.85
CA SER A 126 -5.11 3.32 0.16
C SER A 126 -3.73 3.23 -0.48
N ARG A 127 -2.85 4.15 -0.13
CA ARG A 127 -1.40 4.06 -0.37
C ARG A 127 -0.72 3.70 0.94
N ILE A 128 0.11 2.69 0.88
CA ILE A 128 0.90 2.23 2.02
C ILE A 128 2.31 2.77 1.87
N TYR A 129 2.79 3.46 2.90
CA TYR A 129 4.16 3.95 2.97
C TYR A 129 4.86 3.32 4.17
N GLN A 130 6.13 3.01 4.01
CA GLN A 130 7.00 2.73 5.14
C GLN A 130 7.63 4.05 5.63
N LEU A 131 7.64 4.25 6.94
CA LEU A 131 8.36 5.37 7.57
C LEU A 131 9.77 4.90 7.90
N TYR A 132 10.76 5.34 7.13
CA TYR A 132 12.14 4.94 7.27
C TYR A 132 13.07 6.15 7.14
N ASN A 133 13.96 6.36 8.12
CA ASN A 133 14.91 7.49 8.16
C ASN A 133 14.23 8.86 7.91
N ASN A 134 13.09 9.11 8.56
CA ASN A 134 12.27 10.33 8.43
C ASN A 134 11.71 10.58 7.02
N LYS A 135 11.59 9.53 6.20
CA LYS A 135 11.02 9.59 4.86
C LYS A 135 9.83 8.66 4.74
N GLU A 136 8.90 9.02 3.88
CA GLU A 136 7.79 8.16 3.46
C GLU A 136 8.23 7.42 2.19
N ILE A 137 8.46 6.10 2.31
CA ILE A 137 8.80 5.24 1.18
C ILE A 137 7.53 4.53 0.74
N TYR A 138 7.09 4.79 -0.47
CA TYR A 138 5.91 4.13 -1.04
C TYR A 138 6.13 2.61 -1.17
N ILE A 139 5.14 1.82 -0.80
CA ILE A 139 5.18 0.35 -0.87
C ILE A 139 4.17 -0.19 -1.87
N ASP A 140 2.88 0.18 -1.73
CA ASP A 140 1.83 -0.38 -2.56
C ASP A 140 0.55 0.47 -2.52
N THR A 141 -0.36 0.24 -3.48
CA THR A 141 -1.69 0.86 -3.55
C THR A 141 -2.77 -0.21 -3.56
N TRP A 142 -3.73 -0.08 -2.65
CA TRP A 142 -4.80 -1.07 -2.45
C TRP A 142 -6.19 -0.49 -2.65
N PRO A 143 -7.08 -1.19 -3.40
CA PRO A 143 -8.46 -0.77 -3.55
C PRO A 143 -9.25 -0.92 -2.25
N ASN A 144 -10.17 0.03 -2.01
CA ASN A 144 -11.00 0.05 -0.81
C ASN A 144 -12.47 0.25 -1.13
N VAL A 145 -13.33 -0.19 -0.21
CA VAL A 145 -14.74 0.22 -0.11
C VAL A 145 -14.88 1.08 1.13
N VAL A 146 -15.45 2.26 0.98
CA VAL A 146 -15.64 3.24 2.06
C VAL A 146 -17.12 3.43 2.42
N GLY A 147 -17.40 4.27 3.42
CA GLY A 147 -18.75 4.55 3.88
C GLY A 147 -19.66 5.16 2.83
N THR A 148 -20.97 4.88 2.95
CA THR A 148 -22.00 5.55 2.15
C THR A 148 -22.11 7.05 2.51
N ASN A 149 -22.87 7.83 1.73
CA ASN A 149 -23.16 9.22 2.08
C ASN A 149 -23.93 9.35 3.41
N LYS A 150 -24.70 8.33 3.80
CA LYS A 150 -25.40 8.29 5.09
C LYS A 150 -24.47 7.95 6.25
N ASP A 151 -23.62 6.97 6.04
CA ASP A 151 -22.70 6.42 7.05
C ASP A 151 -21.26 6.66 6.57
N LYS A 152 -20.80 7.91 6.63
CA LYS A 152 -19.51 8.34 6.05
C LYS A 152 -18.31 7.74 6.80
N THR A 153 -17.23 7.47 6.06
CA THR A 153 -15.89 7.42 6.61
C THR A 153 -15.39 8.84 6.80
N TYR A 154 -14.75 9.18 7.91
CA TYR A 154 -14.34 10.54 8.24
C TYR A 154 -12.87 10.78 7.96
N THR A 155 -12.55 12.03 7.59
CA THR A 155 -11.16 12.48 7.43
C THR A 155 -10.50 12.71 8.76
N GLY A 156 -9.21 12.43 8.85
CA GLY A 156 -8.43 12.66 10.07
C GLY A 156 -7.04 12.06 10.02
N ASN A 157 -6.22 12.49 10.97
CA ASN A 157 -4.95 11.88 11.31
C ASN A 157 -5.17 11.01 12.56
N PHE A 158 -5.09 9.71 12.38
CA PHE A 158 -5.37 8.71 13.40
C PHE A 158 -4.13 7.88 13.71
N GLN A 159 -4.26 7.03 14.74
CA GLN A 159 -3.29 5.99 15.06
C GLN A 159 -4.00 4.64 15.06
N ALA A 160 -3.44 3.66 14.35
CA ALA A 160 -3.85 2.28 14.57
C ALA A 160 -3.49 1.88 16.01
N TYR A 161 -4.48 1.47 16.80
CA TYR A 161 -4.33 1.27 18.24
C TYR A 161 -4.72 -0.12 18.71
N LYS A 162 -5.48 -0.87 17.89
CA LYS A 162 -5.96 -2.21 18.24
C LYS A 162 -6.09 -3.10 17.01
N ILE A 163 -5.75 -4.37 17.16
CA ILE A 163 -5.92 -5.39 16.13
C ILE A 163 -6.79 -6.54 16.62
N ARG A 164 -7.54 -7.14 15.70
CA ARG A 164 -8.34 -8.34 15.98
C ARG A 164 -8.13 -9.38 14.90
N ASN A 165 -7.84 -10.60 15.35
CA ASN A 165 -7.77 -11.80 14.52
C ASN A 165 -9.09 -12.54 14.58
N TRP A 166 -9.61 -13.05 13.44
CA TRP A 166 -10.82 -13.84 13.32
C TRP A 166 -12.00 -13.24 14.10
N PRO A 167 -12.49 -12.04 13.73
CA PRO A 167 -13.49 -11.30 14.48
C PRO A 167 -14.88 -11.93 14.39
N PHE A 168 -15.67 -11.81 15.45
CA PHE A 168 -17.13 -11.86 15.35
C PHE A 168 -17.64 -10.55 14.73
N TYR A 169 -18.67 -10.62 13.91
CA TYR A 169 -19.35 -9.44 13.37
C TYR A 169 -20.75 -9.31 13.96
N LYS A 170 -21.06 -8.15 14.50
CA LYS A 170 -22.41 -7.75 14.87
C LYS A 170 -22.87 -6.66 13.88
N ASP A 171 -24.00 -6.91 13.21
CA ASP A 171 -24.58 -5.93 12.29
C ASP A 171 -24.94 -4.65 13.08
N PRO A 172 -24.51 -3.46 12.63
CA PRO A 172 -24.83 -2.20 13.30
C PRO A 172 -26.29 -1.77 13.11
N ASP A 173 -27.04 -2.37 12.18
CA ASP A 173 -28.45 -2.08 11.93
C ASP A 173 -29.30 -2.40 13.18
N PRO A 174 -29.97 -1.40 13.80
CA PRO A 174 -30.84 -1.64 14.93
C PRO A 174 -31.93 -2.68 14.70
N ALA A 175 -32.44 -2.79 13.46
CA ALA A 175 -33.43 -3.80 13.09
C ALA A 175 -32.90 -5.25 13.21
N LYS A 176 -31.59 -5.42 13.19
CA LYS A 176 -30.90 -6.71 13.33
C LYS A 176 -30.25 -6.90 14.71
N ALA A 177 -30.54 -6.03 15.66
CA ALA A 177 -29.97 -6.08 17.00
C ALA A 177 -30.22 -7.41 17.73
N SER A 178 -31.35 -8.05 17.48
CA SER A 178 -31.74 -9.37 18.06
C SER A 178 -31.02 -10.56 17.43
N LEU A 179 -30.42 -10.40 16.24
CA LEU A 179 -29.71 -11.51 15.56
C LEU A 179 -28.38 -11.81 16.27
N PRO A 180 -27.99 -13.08 16.35
CA PRO A 180 -26.69 -13.45 16.91
C PRO A 180 -25.56 -12.89 16.03
N PRO A 181 -24.39 -12.59 16.63
CA PRO A 181 -23.22 -12.19 15.84
C PRO A 181 -22.83 -13.26 14.81
N THR A 182 -22.42 -12.82 13.61
CA THR A 182 -21.83 -13.71 12.61
C THR A 182 -20.50 -14.25 13.14
N LYS A 183 -20.35 -15.57 13.08
CA LYS A 183 -19.15 -16.27 13.56
C LYS A 183 -17.92 -15.90 12.71
N PRO A 184 -16.70 -16.01 13.27
CA PRO A 184 -15.46 -15.87 12.53
C PRO A 184 -15.38 -16.85 11.36
N GLY A 185 -14.79 -16.41 10.25
CA GLY A 185 -14.58 -17.26 9.08
C GLY A 185 -14.67 -16.49 7.76
N PRO A 186 -14.47 -17.17 6.62
CA PRO A 186 -14.48 -16.53 5.29
C PRO A 186 -15.82 -15.87 4.91
N GLY A 187 -16.92 -16.34 5.48
CA GLY A 187 -18.25 -15.73 5.29
C GLY A 187 -18.53 -14.51 6.19
N ASN A 188 -17.61 -14.13 7.05
CA ASN A 188 -17.78 -12.98 7.95
C ASN A 188 -17.59 -11.67 7.18
N PRO A 189 -18.53 -10.69 7.31
CA PRO A 189 -18.40 -9.39 6.64
C PRO A 189 -17.12 -8.62 6.95
N LEU A 190 -16.47 -8.87 8.10
CA LEU A 190 -15.20 -8.26 8.48
C LEU A 190 -13.97 -8.99 7.92
N GLY A 191 -14.15 -10.09 7.20
CA GLY A 191 -13.03 -10.95 6.81
C GLY A 191 -12.33 -11.57 8.03
N LEU A 192 -11.02 -11.76 7.93
CA LEU A 192 -10.25 -12.53 8.91
C LEU A 192 -9.41 -11.65 9.86
N PHE A 193 -9.25 -10.37 9.55
CA PHE A 193 -8.45 -9.46 10.36
C PHE A 193 -9.00 -8.03 10.34
N VAL A 194 -8.83 -7.32 11.46
CA VAL A 194 -9.32 -5.94 11.66
C VAL A 194 -8.23 -5.10 12.30
N VAL A 195 -8.05 -3.88 11.76
CA VAL A 195 -7.18 -2.83 12.32
C VAL A 195 -8.05 -1.64 12.72
N HIS A 196 -8.13 -1.36 14.01
CA HIS A 196 -8.85 -0.22 14.55
C HIS A 196 -7.95 1.01 14.53
N TYR A 197 -8.48 2.14 14.03
CA TYR A 197 -7.76 3.40 13.94
C TYR A 197 -8.50 4.59 14.57
N ASP A 198 -9.82 4.53 14.71
CA ASP A 198 -10.62 5.61 15.27
C ASP A 198 -11.23 5.16 16.60
N GLU A 199 -10.70 5.70 17.71
CA GLU A 199 -11.15 5.37 19.07
C GLU A 199 -12.55 5.93 19.38
N ASN A 200 -12.96 6.98 18.67
CA ASN A 200 -14.22 7.69 18.90
C ASN A 200 -15.39 7.12 18.09
N SER A 201 -15.09 6.22 17.15
CA SER A 201 -16.11 5.59 16.31
C SER A 201 -15.85 4.10 16.10
N LEU A 202 -16.84 3.41 15.55
CA LEU A 202 -16.71 2.00 15.16
C LEU A 202 -16.18 1.85 13.73
N ARG A 203 -15.22 2.71 13.33
CA ARG A 203 -14.59 2.68 12.00
C ARG A 203 -13.22 2.03 12.08
N TYR A 204 -12.99 1.08 11.18
CA TYR A 204 -11.75 0.30 11.13
C TYR A 204 -11.50 -0.23 9.73
N PHE A 205 -10.26 -0.60 9.44
CA PHE A 205 -9.90 -1.39 8.27
C PHE A 205 -10.17 -2.87 8.52
N HIS A 206 -10.73 -3.57 7.52
CA HIS A 206 -11.01 -4.99 7.61
C HIS A 206 -11.11 -5.63 6.23
N GLY A 207 -11.11 -6.95 6.16
CA GLY A 207 -11.38 -7.70 4.94
C GLY A 207 -12.85 -7.64 4.50
N THR A 208 -13.26 -8.52 3.61
CA THR A 208 -14.65 -8.59 3.14
C THR A 208 -15.04 -10.02 2.80
N ASN A 209 -16.32 -10.35 2.97
CA ASN A 209 -16.92 -11.58 2.45
C ASN A 209 -17.42 -11.42 1.00
N ASN A 210 -17.30 -10.24 0.42
CA ASN A 210 -17.71 -9.96 -0.96
C ASN A 210 -16.62 -9.13 -1.69
N PRO A 211 -15.54 -9.77 -2.18
CA PRO A 211 -14.45 -9.06 -2.85
C PRO A 211 -14.87 -8.42 -4.18
N LYS A 212 -15.98 -8.89 -4.80
CA LYS A 212 -16.47 -8.34 -6.08
C LYS A 212 -16.79 -6.84 -6.02
N VAL A 213 -17.16 -6.33 -4.84
CA VAL A 213 -17.48 -4.91 -4.66
C VAL A 213 -16.26 -3.98 -4.85
N LEU A 214 -15.04 -4.52 -4.75
CA LEU A 214 -13.80 -3.79 -5.00
C LEU A 214 -13.58 -3.47 -6.50
N ASN A 215 -14.30 -4.16 -7.39
CA ASN A 215 -14.24 -3.92 -8.84
C ASN A 215 -15.24 -2.85 -9.32
N ASN A 216 -16.09 -2.34 -8.45
CA ASN A 216 -17.02 -1.27 -8.81
C ASN A 216 -16.25 0.06 -8.96
N GLN A 217 -16.65 0.91 -9.88
CA GLN A 217 -16.11 2.27 -10.01
C GLN A 217 -16.44 3.10 -8.76
N LEU A 218 -17.69 3.09 -8.31
CA LEU A 218 -18.12 3.72 -7.06
C LEU A 218 -18.17 2.69 -5.94
N ARG A 219 -17.40 2.91 -4.91
CA ARG A 219 -17.22 1.97 -3.79
C ARG A 219 -17.58 2.54 -2.42
N ASN A 220 -18.45 3.55 -2.36
CA ASN A 220 -19.00 4.09 -1.11
C ASN A 220 -20.23 3.27 -0.66
N LEU A 221 -19.98 2.03 -0.21
CA LEU A 221 -20.99 0.98 0.01
C LEU A 221 -21.00 0.43 1.43
N SER A 222 -20.17 0.93 2.36
CA SER A 222 -20.09 0.42 3.74
C SER A 222 -20.87 1.30 4.72
N HIS A 223 -20.95 0.85 5.97
CA HIS A 223 -21.48 1.62 7.11
C HIS A 223 -20.36 2.45 7.81
N GLY A 224 -19.41 2.95 7.05
CA GLY A 224 -18.33 3.82 7.55
C GLY A 224 -16.98 3.13 7.72
N CYS A 225 -16.93 1.81 7.87
CA CYS A 225 -15.68 1.05 7.88
C CYS A 225 -15.04 0.98 6.49
N VAL A 226 -13.75 0.70 6.45
CA VAL A 226 -12.97 0.56 5.21
C VAL A 226 -12.74 -0.92 4.92
N ARG A 227 -13.34 -1.41 3.82
CA ARG A 227 -13.13 -2.79 3.37
C ARG A 227 -11.91 -2.85 2.46
N ASN A 228 -11.11 -3.87 2.66
CA ASN A 228 -9.95 -4.20 1.85
C ASN A 228 -10.16 -5.55 1.17
N ASP A 229 -9.36 -5.83 0.16
CA ASP A 229 -9.18 -7.19 -0.31
C ASP A 229 -8.64 -8.08 0.82
N ASN A 230 -9.05 -9.36 0.84
CA ASN A 230 -8.65 -10.27 1.90
C ASN A 230 -7.16 -10.61 1.86
N ASP A 231 -6.58 -10.70 0.66
CA ASP A 231 -5.15 -10.99 0.51
C ASP A 231 -4.31 -9.80 1.03
N ASN A 232 -4.74 -8.57 0.74
CA ASN A 232 -4.09 -7.37 1.23
C ASN A 232 -4.19 -7.25 2.76
N ILE A 233 -5.36 -7.53 3.34
CA ILE A 233 -5.52 -7.46 4.80
C ILE A 233 -4.77 -8.60 5.52
N GLU A 234 -4.60 -9.77 4.90
CA GLU A 234 -3.77 -10.85 5.43
C GLU A 234 -2.28 -10.51 5.35
N LYS A 235 -1.81 -9.94 4.24
CA LYS A 235 -0.45 -9.36 4.12
C LYS A 235 -0.19 -8.31 5.20
N MET A 236 -1.16 -7.42 5.43
CA MET A 236 -1.05 -6.41 6.50
C MET A 236 -1.00 -7.03 7.89
N LYS A 237 -1.83 -8.04 8.17
CA LYS A 237 -1.76 -8.81 9.42
C LYS A 237 -0.37 -9.37 9.62
N GLU A 238 0.15 -10.07 8.64
CA GLU A 238 1.47 -10.69 8.73
C GLU A 238 2.56 -9.64 8.96
N PHE A 239 2.52 -8.53 8.24
CA PHE A 239 3.43 -7.41 8.40
C PHE A 239 3.36 -6.81 9.82
N ILE A 240 2.17 -6.53 10.32
CA ILE A 240 1.98 -5.99 11.66
C ILE A 240 2.57 -6.93 12.71
N LEU A 241 2.27 -8.23 12.61
CA LEU A 241 2.70 -9.23 13.59
C LEU A 241 4.22 -9.48 13.55
N LYS A 242 4.86 -9.43 12.37
CA LYS A 242 6.30 -9.69 12.21
C LYS A 242 7.16 -8.44 12.39
N ARG A 243 6.68 -7.28 11.92
CA ARG A 243 7.54 -6.10 11.71
C ARG A 243 7.17 -4.88 12.55
N VAL A 244 5.89 -4.69 12.87
CA VAL A 244 5.41 -3.51 13.61
C VAL A 244 5.39 -3.79 15.10
N VAL A 245 4.74 -4.86 15.54
CA VAL A 245 4.61 -5.20 16.97
C VAL A 245 5.91 -5.78 17.49
N LYS A 246 6.52 -5.10 18.45
CA LYS A 246 7.76 -5.50 19.12
C LYS A 246 7.60 -5.61 20.63
N SER A 247 6.59 -4.99 21.22
CA SER A 247 6.32 -5.04 22.65
C SER A 247 5.90 -6.43 23.14
N LYS A 248 5.40 -7.28 22.22
CA LYS A 248 4.86 -8.61 22.52
C LYS A 248 5.05 -9.57 21.35
N ASP A 249 5.41 -10.81 21.65
CA ASP A 249 5.40 -11.88 20.64
C ASP A 249 3.95 -12.28 20.30
N LEU A 250 3.53 -11.99 19.08
CA LEU A 250 2.23 -12.36 18.51
C LEU A 250 2.37 -13.39 17.38
N SER A 251 3.52 -14.03 17.20
CA SER A 251 3.78 -15.01 16.14
C SER A 251 2.73 -16.15 16.11
N GLY A 252 2.23 -16.55 17.27
CA GLY A 252 1.16 -17.53 17.39
C GLY A 252 -0.19 -17.12 16.74
N TRP A 253 -0.34 -15.85 16.33
CA TRP A 253 -1.54 -15.39 15.63
C TRP A 253 -1.53 -15.73 14.14
N LEU A 254 -0.36 -15.92 13.53
CA LEU A 254 -0.21 -16.16 12.09
C LEU A 254 -1.04 -17.34 11.60
N GLY A 255 -0.96 -18.48 12.27
CA GLY A 255 -1.74 -19.68 11.93
C GLY A 255 -3.05 -19.83 12.71
N SER A 256 -3.37 -18.89 13.62
CA SER A 256 -4.52 -19.03 14.52
C SER A 256 -5.84 -18.67 13.87
N LYS A 257 -6.83 -19.56 13.96
CA LYS A 257 -8.23 -19.32 13.57
C LYS A 257 -9.11 -18.93 14.78
N LYS A 258 -8.50 -18.45 15.86
CA LYS A 258 -9.21 -18.02 17.07
C LYS A 258 -9.46 -16.51 17.03
N THR A 259 -10.55 -16.08 17.65
CA THR A 259 -10.78 -14.67 17.95
C THR A 259 -9.79 -14.21 19.01
N LEU A 260 -8.87 -13.35 18.61
CA LEU A 260 -7.85 -12.78 19.47
C LEU A 260 -7.89 -11.26 19.31
N VAL A 261 -7.65 -10.53 20.39
CA VAL A 261 -7.65 -9.06 20.43
C VAL A 261 -6.36 -8.61 21.10
N TYR A 262 -5.73 -7.61 20.53
CA TYR A 262 -4.56 -6.98 21.12
C TYR A 262 -4.66 -5.45 20.94
N GLU A 263 -4.50 -4.74 22.04
CA GLU A 263 -4.35 -3.28 22.04
C GLU A 263 -2.86 -2.98 21.91
N LEU A 264 -2.52 -2.20 20.87
CA LEU A 264 -1.13 -1.88 20.55
C LEU A 264 -0.56 -0.94 21.62
N GLU A 265 0.61 -1.29 22.13
CA GLU A 265 1.38 -0.37 22.97
C GLU A 265 1.81 0.87 22.17
N GLU A 266 2.11 1.98 22.83
CA GLU A 266 2.47 3.24 22.16
C GLU A 266 3.60 3.10 21.11
N ILE A 267 4.57 2.22 21.39
CA ILE A 267 5.68 1.97 20.47
C ILE A 267 5.25 1.23 19.19
N ASP A 268 4.18 0.45 19.27
CA ASP A 268 3.66 -0.40 18.17
C ASP A 268 2.55 0.29 17.37
N LYS A 269 2.03 1.42 17.86
CA LYS A 269 1.05 2.22 17.11
C LYS A 269 1.68 2.80 15.86
N PHE A 270 0.89 2.89 14.80
CA PHE A 270 1.32 3.46 13.53
C PHE A 270 0.27 4.41 12.94
N PRO A 271 0.69 5.45 12.21
CA PRO A 271 -0.21 6.45 11.69
C PRO A 271 -1.13 5.92 10.59
N VAL A 272 -2.36 6.43 10.63
CA VAL A 272 -3.39 6.25 9.61
C VAL A 272 -3.88 7.65 9.23
N GLN A 273 -3.80 8.00 7.95
CA GLN A 273 -4.31 9.27 7.46
C GLN A 273 -5.46 9.02 6.48
N ILE A 274 -6.60 9.65 6.73
CA ILE A 274 -7.76 9.58 5.83
C ILE A 274 -8.03 10.96 5.28
N VAL A 275 -7.88 11.10 3.96
CA VAL A 275 -8.07 12.36 3.24
C VAL A 275 -9.30 12.27 2.33
N TYR A 276 -9.84 13.43 1.97
CA TYR A 276 -10.88 13.58 0.98
C TYR A 276 -10.42 14.52 -0.10
N LYS A 277 -9.81 14.00 -1.15
CA LYS A 277 -9.28 14.79 -2.25
C LYS A 277 -9.94 14.35 -3.55
N THR A 278 -10.65 15.27 -4.21
CA THR A 278 -11.47 14.96 -5.38
C THR A 278 -10.74 15.13 -6.72
N TYR A 279 -9.42 15.16 -6.71
CA TYR A 279 -8.60 15.18 -7.92
C TYR A 279 -7.22 14.60 -7.65
N GLU A 280 -6.49 14.32 -8.70
CA GLU A 280 -5.09 13.93 -8.71
C GLU A 280 -4.34 14.71 -9.80
N VAL A 281 -3.15 15.17 -9.48
CA VAL A 281 -2.18 15.74 -10.41
C VAL A 281 -0.93 14.90 -10.29
N ASP A 282 -0.60 14.13 -11.33
CA ASP A 282 0.52 13.18 -11.30
C ASP A 282 1.07 12.91 -12.70
N ASN A 283 2.00 12.00 -12.81
CA ASN A 283 2.54 11.52 -14.08
C ASN A 283 2.69 10.00 -14.09
N ASP A 284 2.56 9.42 -15.26
CA ASP A 284 2.86 8.00 -15.52
C ASP A 284 3.76 7.85 -16.77
N ALA A 285 3.89 6.63 -17.28
CA ALA A 285 4.70 6.35 -18.48
C ALA A 285 4.21 7.11 -19.73
N THR A 286 2.94 7.53 -19.79
CA THR A 286 2.36 8.30 -20.89
C THR A 286 2.66 9.80 -20.76
N GLY A 287 2.70 10.31 -19.52
CA GLY A 287 2.99 11.71 -19.24
C GLY A 287 2.26 12.27 -18.03
N LYS A 288 2.33 13.59 -17.87
CA LYS A 288 1.65 14.34 -16.81
C LYS A 288 0.15 14.37 -17.07
N TYR A 289 -0.66 14.18 -16.03
CA TYR A 289 -2.12 14.17 -16.16
C TYR A 289 -2.82 14.87 -14.99
N ILE A 290 -4.07 15.22 -15.24
CA ILE A 290 -5.07 15.61 -14.23
C ILE A 290 -6.17 14.57 -14.27
N MET A 291 -6.63 14.09 -13.13
CA MET A 291 -7.76 13.19 -12.99
C MET A 291 -8.71 13.73 -11.92
N LEU A 292 -10.01 13.63 -12.17
CA LEU A 292 -11.05 14.02 -11.22
C LEU A 292 -11.67 12.79 -10.58
N PHE A 293 -12.02 12.91 -9.30
CA PHE A 293 -12.78 11.90 -8.56
C PHE A 293 -14.17 12.43 -8.20
N ASN A 294 -15.13 11.55 -8.11
CA ASN A 294 -16.49 11.89 -7.70
C ASN A 294 -16.53 12.46 -6.28
N ASP A 295 -17.26 13.56 -6.08
CA ASP A 295 -17.53 14.10 -4.74
C ASP A 295 -18.59 13.24 -4.02
N ILE A 296 -18.20 12.03 -3.62
CA ILE A 296 -19.07 10.97 -3.08
C ILE A 296 -19.90 11.36 -1.85
N TYR A 297 -19.49 12.42 -1.15
CA TYR A 297 -20.18 12.93 0.04
C TYR A 297 -20.82 14.31 -0.18
N ASN A 298 -20.73 14.84 -1.41
CA ASN A 298 -21.22 16.16 -1.80
C ASN A 298 -20.66 17.27 -0.88
N TYR A 299 -19.34 17.26 -0.65
CA TYR A 299 -18.65 18.24 0.17
C TYR A 299 -18.42 19.59 -0.53
N LYS A 300 -18.66 19.67 -1.87
CA LYS A 300 -18.82 20.96 -2.54
C LYS A 300 -19.92 21.82 -1.86
N ASN A 301 -20.93 21.19 -1.29
CA ASN A 301 -21.85 21.82 -0.35
C ASN A 301 -21.29 21.68 1.07
N SER A 302 -20.66 22.75 1.59
CA SER A 302 -20.03 22.76 2.90
C SER A 302 -20.95 22.37 4.06
N GLY A 303 -22.28 22.55 3.94
CA GLY A 303 -23.27 22.10 4.92
C GLY A 303 -23.31 20.57 5.13
N ASN A 304 -22.73 19.79 4.19
CA ASN A 304 -22.63 18.33 4.34
C ASN A 304 -21.40 17.87 5.13
N ILE A 305 -20.47 18.77 5.43
CA ILE A 305 -19.25 18.46 6.21
C ILE A 305 -19.60 18.55 7.68
N LYS A 306 -19.50 17.42 8.38
CA LYS A 306 -19.61 17.38 9.84
C LYS A 306 -18.24 17.71 10.44
N THR A 307 -18.06 18.93 10.89
CA THR A 307 -16.76 19.46 11.40
C THR A 307 -16.37 18.94 12.77
N ASP A 308 -17.30 18.35 13.50
CA ASP A 308 -17.07 17.71 14.81
C ASP A 308 -16.36 16.35 14.72
N VAL A 309 -16.40 15.71 13.52
CA VAL A 309 -15.82 14.38 13.28
C VAL A 309 -14.87 14.32 12.09
N ASN A 310 -14.81 15.36 11.27
CA ASN A 310 -13.87 15.47 10.16
C ASN A 310 -12.78 16.49 10.42
N ASP A 311 -11.55 16.15 10.07
CA ASP A 311 -10.49 17.14 9.91
C ASP A 311 -10.67 17.83 8.54
N ILE A 312 -11.17 19.07 8.59
CA ILE A 312 -11.46 19.85 7.38
C ILE A 312 -10.19 20.23 6.60
N SER A 313 -9.02 20.26 7.23
CA SER A 313 -7.75 20.55 6.58
C SER A 313 -7.33 19.42 5.62
N LEU A 314 -7.92 18.24 5.76
CA LEU A 314 -7.71 17.07 4.91
C LEU A 314 -8.80 16.90 3.82
N ILE A 315 -9.63 17.94 3.62
CA ILE A 315 -10.64 17.97 2.56
C ILE A 315 -10.19 18.96 1.48
N THR A 316 -9.84 18.45 0.31
CA THR A 316 -9.38 19.25 -0.82
C THR A 316 -10.26 18.95 -2.04
N LEU A 317 -11.00 19.95 -2.49
CA LEU A 317 -11.92 19.79 -3.62
C LEU A 317 -11.28 20.21 -4.94
N SER A 318 -11.75 19.66 -6.05
CA SER A 318 -11.34 19.97 -7.42
C SER A 318 -11.80 21.38 -7.84
N THR A 319 -11.05 22.38 -7.39
CA THR A 319 -11.17 23.78 -7.85
C THR A 319 -10.01 24.10 -8.78
N VAL A 320 -10.19 25.11 -9.63
CA VAL A 320 -9.10 25.58 -10.52
C VAL A 320 -7.86 25.94 -9.68
N GLU A 321 -8.06 26.67 -8.60
CA GLU A 321 -6.98 27.11 -7.70
C GLU A 321 -6.21 25.92 -7.09
N ASN A 322 -6.92 24.92 -6.53
CA ASN A 322 -6.27 23.79 -5.88
C ASN A 322 -5.48 22.93 -6.88
N ILE A 323 -6.05 22.64 -8.04
CA ILE A 323 -5.37 21.84 -9.09
C ILE A 323 -4.18 22.63 -9.66
N PHE A 324 -4.36 23.95 -9.89
CA PHE A 324 -3.28 24.81 -10.39
C PHE A 324 -2.09 24.85 -9.43
N ASN A 325 -2.34 25.08 -8.14
CA ASN A 325 -1.30 25.15 -7.12
C ASN A 325 -0.54 23.81 -7.02
N GLU A 326 -1.26 22.69 -6.96
CA GLU A 326 -0.63 21.37 -6.92
C GLU A 326 0.18 21.06 -8.18
N TYR A 327 -0.34 21.43 -9.36
CA TYR A 327 0.42 21.28 -10.60
C TYR A 327 1.74 22.07 -10.55
N ARG A 328 1.70 23.30 -10.02
CA ARG A 328 2.89 24.15 -9.88
C ARG A 328 3.90 23.60 -8.86
N GLU A 329 3.41 23.06 -7.77
CA GLU A 329 4.25 22.41 -6.76
C GLU A 329 4.91 21.13 -7.29
N THR A 330 4.16 20.34 -8.07
CA THR A 330 4.64 19.04 -8.57
C THR A 330 5.54 19.20 -9.79
N PHE A 331 5.19 20.05 -10.75
CA PHE A 331 5.84 20.13 -12.07
C PHE A 331 6.48 21.48 -12.41
N GLY A 332 6.35 22.47 -11.55
CA GLY A 332 6.92 23.80 -11.77
C GLY A 332 6.24 24.60 -12.88
N LYS A 333 6.96 25.57 -13.48
CA LYS A 333 6.44 26.54 -14.44
C LYS A 333 6.76 26.17 -15.90
N GLU A 334 6.43 24.96 -16.31
CA GLU A 334 6.68 24.52 -17.70
C GLU A 334 5.60 24.97 -18.69
N ILE A 335 4.46 25.42 -18.20
CA ILE A 335 3.31 25.87 -18.99
C ILE A 335 2.97 27.29 -18.54
N ASN A 336 2.53 28.15 -19.49
CA ASN A 336 2.02 29.48 -19.15
C ASN A 336 0.80 29.36 -18.21
N ASP A 337 0.66 30.32 -17.27
CA ASP A 337 -0.40 30.27 -16.24
C ASP A 337 -1.82 30.34 -16.85
N ASP A 338 -2.03 31.16 -17.86
CA ASP A 338 -3.32 31.28 -18.54
C ASP A 338 -3.68 29.98 -19.27
N ALA A 339 -2.70 29.38 -19.95
CA ALA A 339 -2.86 28.11 -20.65
C ALA A 339 -3.16 26.95 -19.69
N LEU A 340 -2.44 26.87 -18.57
CA LEU A 340 -2.70 25.86 -17.54
C LEU A 340 -4.09 26.02 -16.93
N THR A 341 -4.46 27.27 -16.60
CA THR A 341 -5.80 27.59 -16.06
C THR A 341 -6.89 27.16 -17.01
N MET A 342 -6.77 27.47 -18.30
CA MET A 342 -7.73 27.06 -19.33
C MET A 342 -7.87 25.53 -19.45
N MET A 343 -6.76 24.79 -19.40
CA MET A 343 -6.79 23.34 -19.44
C MET A 343 -7.46 22.75 -18.20
N ILE A 344 -7.16 23.27 -17.02
CA ILE A 344 -7.76 22.82 -15.74
C ILE A 344 -9.26 23.12 -15.76
N ASP A 345 -9.66 24.33 -16.16
CA ASP A 345 -11.08 24.71 -16.26
C ASP A 345 -11.85 23.81 -17.22
N TYR A 346 -11.23 23.46 -18.35
CA TYR A 346 -11.80 22.49 -19.30
C TYR A 346 -12.01 21.12 -18.63
N VAL A 347 -11.01 20.60 -17.91
CA VAL A 347 -11.13 19.29 -17.23
C VAL A 347 -12.22 19.31 -16.17
N ILE A 348 -12.31 20.38 -15.36
CA ILE A 348 -13.34 20.51 -14.32
C ILE A 348 -14.76 20.55 -14.93
N ASN A 349 -14.95 21.24 -16.05
CA ASN A 349 -16.28 21.46 -16.62
C ASN A 349 -16.73 20.37 -17.61
N ASN A 350 -15.80 19.64 -18.21
CA ASN A 350 -16.08 18.69 -19.28
C ASN A 350 -15.47 17.30 -19.08
N GLY A 351 -14.64 17.14 -18.03
CA GLY A 351 -13.98 15.87 -17.76
C GLY A 351 -14.92 14.86 -17.09
N GLU A 352 -14.68 13.59 -17.39
CA GLU A 352 -15.31 12.45 -16.72
C GLU A 352 -14.48 12.05 -15.50
N GLU A 353 -15.13 11.71 -14.39
CA GLU A 353 -14.44 11.21 -13.20
C GLU A 353 -13.74 9.89 -13.51
N TYR A 354 -12.58 9.69 -12.82
CA TYR A 354 -11.70 8.51 -12.92
C TYR A 354 -11.05 8.33 -14.31
N GLN A 355 -11.05 9.37 -15.15
CA GLN A 355 -10.34 9.42 -16.42
C GLN A 355 -9.12 10.33 -16.32
N LYS A 356 -7.97 9.88 -16.85
CA LYS A 356 -6.75 10.68 -16.95
C LYS A 356 -6.84 11.64 -18.15
N TYR A 357 -6.61 12.92 -17.89
CA TYR A 357 -6.49 13.96 -18.90
C TYR A 357 -5.03 14.36 -19.03
N TYR A 358 -4.36 13.83 -20.04
CA TYR A 358 -2.94 14.09 -20.23
C TYR A 358 -2.70 15.52 -20.70
N ILE A 359 -1.68 16.14 -20.13
CA ILE A 359 -1.31 17.53 -20.44
C ILE A 359 -0.89 17.69 -21.91
N SER A 360 -0.24 16.67 -22.52
CA SER A 360 0.08 16.60 -23.94
C SER A 360 -1.17 16.78 -24.81
N ASP A 361 -2.22 16.02 -24.52
CA ASP A 361 -3.46 15.99 -25.29
C ASP A 361 -4.24 17.31 -25.13
N LEU A 362 -4.23 17.87 -23.91
CA LEU A 362 -4.82 19.17 -23.64
C LEU A 362 -4.09 20.30 -24.37
N LYS A 363 -2.74 20.27 -24.43
CA LYS A 363 -1.95 21.23 -25.22
C LYS A 363 -2.32 21.15 -26.70
N GLU A 364 -2.39 19.96 -27.27
CA GLU A 364 -2.78 19.75 -28.67
C GLU A 364 -4.20 20.29 -28.92
N LYS A 365 -5.16 19.94 -28.06
CA LYS A 365 -6.56 20.41 -28.15
C LYS A 365 -6.67 21.93 -28.17
N PHE A 366 -5.89 22.64 -27.41
CA PHE A 366 -5.91 24.11 -27.32
C PHE A 366 -4.84 24.79 -28.18
N MET A 367 -4.13 24.07 -29.05
CA MET A 367 -3.06 24.57 -29.92
C MET A 367 -2.00 25.37 -29.16
N ILE A 368 -1.67 24.92 -27.95
CA ILE A 368 -0.66 25.56 -27.11
C ILE A 368 0.72 25.04 -27.55
N ASN A 369 1.52 25.93 -28.16
CA ASN A 369 2.90 25.63 -28.51
C ASN A 369 3.77 25.61 -27.23
N ASN A 370 4.81 24.76 -27.24
CA ASN A 370 5.81 24.67 -26.15
C ASN A 370 6.64 25.93 -26.00
#